data_668f6d484003e5c2215bf929dad199d4
#
_entry.id   668f6d484003e5c2215bf929dad199d4
#
_cell.length_a   1.000
_cell.length_b   1.000
_cell.length_c   1.000
_cell.angle_alpha   90.00
_cell.angle_beta   90.00
_cell.angle_gamma   90.00
#
_symmetry.space_group_name_H-M   'P 1'
#
loop_
_entity.id
_entity.type
_entity.pdbx_description
1 polymer ?
#
loop_
_entity_poly.entity_id
_entity_poly.type
_entity_poly.pdbx_seq_one_letter_code
_entity_poly.pdbx_strand_id
1 'polypeptide(L)'
;MLLRDIYPALRHSDYAVRYTIRSFTVEEARELIYSDPRQLSLNEMFRVAQTMEPGSDAYREVFEIAVRMYPEDPVSNLNAALTAIDAGRLESARRYLAKTSDSAERTLAEAAIAMLENRLDEAEALLGKLSGDPSVASQVEENLRQIAAKREELAD
;
A
#
# COMPACT_ATOMS: atom_id res chain seq x y z
N MET A 1 29.54 48.85 -30.95
CA MET A 1 30.24 47.57 -31.03
C MET A 1 30.36 46.87 -29.66
N LEU A 2 30.93 47.45 -28.65
CA LEU A 2 31.11 46.89 -27.29
C LEU A 2 29.80 46.50 -26.58
N LEU A 3 28.73 47.29 -26.67
CA LEU A 3 27.47 47.06 -25.97
C LEU A 3 26.63 45.93 -26.58
N ARG A 4 26.83 45.59 -27.86
CA ARG A 4 26.02 44.62 -28.57
C ARG A 4 26.64 43.21 -28.63
N ASP A 5 27.98 43.17 -28.65
CA ASP A 5 28.71 41.91 -28.88
C ASP A 5 29.43 41.38 -27.62
N ILE A 6 29.79 42.24 -26.69
CA ILE A 6 30.52 41.84 -25.46
C ILE A 6 29.61 41.78 -24.25
N TYR A 7 28.70 42.74 -24.06
CA TYR A 7 27.82 42.77 -22.90
C TYR A 7 26.84 41.58 -22.74
N PRO A 8 26.26 41.01 -23.81
CA PRO A 8 25.43 39.85 -23.65
C PRO A 8 26.18 38.62 -23.13
N ALA A 9 27.45 38.44 -23.52
CA ALA A 9 28.29 37.34 -23.05
C ALA A 9 28.73 37.47 -21.58
N LEU A 10 28.80 38.71 -21.08
CA LEU A 10 29.17 39.00 -19.68
C LEU A 10 27.97 39.09 -18.73
N ARG A 11 26.73 39.07 -19.25
CA ARG A 11 25.52 39.25 -18.43
C ARG A 11 24.84 37.96 -18.02
N HIS A 12 25.31 36.79 -18.43
CA HIS A 12 24.79 35.55 -17.94
C HIS A 12 25.69 34.95 -16.87
N SER A 13 25.06 34.45 -15.84
CA SER A 13 25.71 33.73 -14.76
C SER A 13 25.31 32.27 -14.88
N ASP A 14 26.29 31.40 -15.07
CA ASP A 14 26.10 29.98 -14.98
C ASP A 14 26.23 29.57 -13.53
N TYR A 15 25.18 28.93 -12.98
CA TYR A 15 25.31 28.28 -11.71
C TYR A 15 24.92 26.82 -11.82
N ALA A 16 25.71 25.97 -11.20
CA ALA A 16 25.43 24.57 -11.03
C ALA A 16 25.00 24.33 -9.59
N VAL A 17 23.79 23.81 -9.42
CA VAL A 17 23.33 23.34 -8.12
C VAL A 17 23.75 21.87 -7.98
N ARG A 18 24.62 21.59 -7.02
CA ARG A 18 24.96 20.23 -6.64
C ARG A 18 24.17 19.89 -5.40
N TYR A 19 23.38 18.83 -5.47
CA TYR A 19 22.67 18.29 -4.33
C TYR A 19 22.95 16.80 -4.20
N THR A 20 22.98 16.35 -2.97
CA THR A 20 23.09 14.92 -2.67
C THR A 20 21.74 14.45 -2.17
N ILE A 21 21.16 13.50 -2.89
CA ILE A 21 19.95 12.82 -2.41
C ILE A 21 20.42 11.73 -1.44
N ARG A 22 19.99 11.81 -0.19
CA ARG A 22 20.14 10.72 0.77
C ARG A 22 18.76 10.24 1.21
N SER A 23 18.64 8.97 1.46
CA SER A 23 17.45 8.43 2.12
C SER A 23 17.42 8.84 3.58
N PHE A 24 16.23 9.11 4.09
CA PHE A 24 16.03 9.34 5.51
C PHE A 24 16.27 8.06 6.32
N THR A 25 16.80 8.21 7.53
CA THR A 25 16.80 7.11 8.50
C THR A 25 15.35 6.82 8.91
N VAL A 26 15.12 5.67 9.56
CA VAL A 26 13.77 5.32 10.02
C VAL A 26 13.27 6.30 11.08
N GLU A 27 14.16 6.80 11.93
CA GLU A 27 13.86 7.78 12.96
C GLU A 27 13.45 9.12 12.34
N GLU A 28 14.24 9.64 11.39
CA GLU A 28 13.91 10.86 10.65
C GLU A 28 12.58 10.71 9.89
N ALA A 29 12.36 9.57 9.22
CA ALA A 29 11.15 9.28 8.49
C ALA A 29 9.92 9.18 9.41
N ARG A 30 10.07 8.65 10.62
CA ARG A 30 9.01 8.57 11.63
C ARG A 30 8.54 9.95 12.10
N GLU A 31 9.43 10.92 12.19
CA GLU A 31 9.06 12.30 12.51
C GLU A 31 8.40 13.00 11.31
N LEU A 32 8.96 12.78 10.11
CA LEU A 32 8.49 13.41 8.89
C LEU A 32 7.13 12.90 8.43
N ILE A 33 6.78 11.64 8.70
CA ILE A 33 5.53 11.05 8.21
C ILE A 33 4.30 11.80 8.74
N TYR A 34 4.39 12.36 9.92
CA TYR A 34 3.32 13.15 10.54
C TYR A 34 3.45 14.67 10.32
N SER A 35 4.66 15.17 10.12
CA SER A 35 4.93 16.60 9.97
C SER A 35 4.94 17.08 8.52
N ASP A 36 5.65 16.39 7.63
CA ASP A 36 5.69 16.67 6.19
C ASP A 36 5.97 15.40 5.36
N PRO A 37 4.96 14.53 5.19
CA PRO A 37 5.11 13.25 4.50
C PRO A 37 5.50 13.39 3.03
N ARG A 38 5.36 14.58 2.42
CA ARG A 38 5.76 14.83 1.03
C ARG A 38 7.25 14.70 0.79
N GLN A 39 8.07 14.77 1.85
CA GLN A 39 9.51 14.58 1.76
C GLN A 39 9.90 13.10 1.68
N LEU A 40 9.01 12.20 2.07
CA LEU A 40 9.29 10.77 2.12
C LEU A 40 8.91 10.08 0.81
N SER A 41 9.79 9.18 0.37
CA SER A 41 9.45 8.19 -0.63
C SER A 41 8.51 7.13 -0.03
N LEU A 42 7.77 6.45 -0.90
CA LEU A 42 6.90 5.35 -0.50
C LEU A 42 7.65 4.25 0.28
N ASN A 43 8.87 3.93 -0.14
CA ASN A 43 9.70 2.93 0.54
C ASN A 43 10.07 3.36 1.97
N GLU A 44 10.34 4.64 2.19
CA GLU A 44 10.61 5.18 3.53
C GLU A 44 9.37 5.10 4.42
N MET A 45 8.18 5.40 3.88
CA MET A 45 6.92 5.23 4.61
C MET A 45 6.69 3.76 5.00
N PHE A 46 6.94 2.81 4.09
CA PHE A 46 6.80 1.38 4.41
C PHE A 46 7.80 0.92 5.46
N ARG A 47 9.03 1.43 5.43
CA ARG A 47 10.01 1.15 6.49
C ARG A 47 9.57 1.67 7.85
N VAL A 48 8.88 2.81 7.91
CA VAL A 48 8.28 3.30 9.15
C VAL A 48 7.18 2.35 9.62
N ALA A 49 6.26 1.93 8.73
CA ALA A 49 5.21 0.98 9.08
C ALA A 49 5.77 -0.33 9.66
N GLN A 50 6.86 -0.87 9.10
CA GLN A 50 7.52 -2.10 9.58
C GLN A 50 8.06 -2.01 11.01
N THR A 51 8.20 -0.81 11.57
CA THR A 51 8.61 -0.61 12.99
C THR A 51 7.44 -0.56 13.96
N MET A 52 6.22 -0.64 13.45
CA MET A 52 4.98 -0.56 14.23
C MET A 52 4.38 -1.95 14.41
N GLU A 53 3.55 -2.09 15.43
CA GLU A 53 2.78 -3.32 15.63
C GLU A 53 1.75 -3.48 14.51
N PRO A 54 1.78 -4.59 13.74
CA PRO A 54 0.79 -4.85 12.70
C PRO A 54 -0.65 -4.77 13.23
N GLY A 55 -1.52 -4.08 12.51
CA GLY A 55 -2.92 -3.88 12.90
C GLY A 55 -3.16 -2.79 13.96
N SER A 56 -2.12 -2.15 14.52
CA SER A 56 -2.28 -0.99 15.39
C SER A 56 -2.83 0.23 14.65
N ASP A 57 -3.38 1.19 15.38
CA ASP A 57 -3.86 2.44 14.79
C ASP A 57 -2.73 3.20 14.08
N ALA A 58 -1.55 3.26 14.70
CA ALA A 58 -0.38 3.90 14.11
C ALA A 58 0.06 3.22 12.79
N TYR A 59 0.05 1.87 12.76
CA TYR A 59 0.33 1.11 11.55
C TYR A 59 -0.65 1.45 10.43
N ARG A 60 -1.96 1.48 10.73
CA ARG A 60 -3.00 1.84 9.75
C ARG A 60 -2.84 3.27 9.24
N GLU A 61 -2.55 4.21 10.14
CA GLU A 61 -2.37 5.62 9.80
C GLU A 61 -1.24 5.84 8.79
N VAL A 62 -0.12 5.13 8.93
CA VAL A 62 0.98 5.20 7.95
C VAL A 62 0.52 4.81 6.55
N PHE A 63 -0.25 3.74 6.40
CA PHE A 63 -0.77 3.35 5.08
C PHE A 63 -1.84 4.31 4.56
N GLU A 64 -2.64 4.92 5.41
CA GLU A 64 -3.57 5.99 5.01
C GLU A 64 -2.82 7.24 4.52
N ILE A 65 -1.70 7.58 5.15
CA ILE A 65 -0.82 8.65 4.67
C ILE A 65 -0.18 8.25 3.35
N ALA A 66 0.37 7.04 3.24
CA ALA A 66 1.02 6.55 2.03
C ALA A 66 0.08 6.58 0.81
N VAL A 67 -1.14 6.09 0.93
CA VAL A 67 -2.11 6.10 -0.17
C VAL A 67 -2.60 7.51 -0.51
N ARG A 68 -2.60 8.43 0.46
CA ARG A 68 -2.92 9.85 0.22
C ARG A 68 -1.81 10.57 -0.53
N MET A 69 -0.54 10.22 -0.27
CA MET A 69 0.62 10.78 -0.96
C MET A 69 0.82 10.14 -2.35
N TYR A 70 0.51 8.85 -2.48
CA TYR A 70 0.69 8.05 -3.69
C TYR A 70 -0.64 7.38 -4.11
N PRO A 71 -1.67 8.15 -4.50
CA PRO A 71 -3.04 7.64 -4.67
C PRO A 71 -3.20 6.67 -5.85
N GLU A 72 -2.28 6.67 -6.80
CA GLU A 72 -2.32 5.80 -7.97
C GLU A 72 -1.28 4.66 -7.89
N ASP A 73 -0.52 4.58 -6.78
CA ASP A 73 0.44 3.50 -6.60
C ASP A 73 -0.29 2.21 -6.19
N PRO A 74 -0.13 1.10 -6.94
CA PRO A 74 -0.88 -0.12 -6.67
C PRO A 74 -0.49 -0.80 -5.35
N VAL A 75 0.77 -0.68 -4.91
CA VAL A 75 1.23 -1.26 -3.65
C VAL A 75 0.67 -0.49 -2.46
N SER A 76 0.67 0.84 -2.52
CA SER A 76 0.03 1.69 -1.51
C SER A 76 -1.45 1.36 -1.35
N ASN A 77 -2.15 1.21 -2.48
CA ASN A 77 -3.57 0.87 -2.48
C ASN A 77 -3.81 -0.54 -1.93
N LEU A 78 -2.98 -1.53 -2.27
CA LEU A 78 -3.11 -2.88 -1.72
C LEU A 78 -2.96 -2.88 -0.18
N ASN A 79 -1.92 -2.24 0.33
CA ASN A 79 -1.69 -2.15 1.78
C ASN A 79 -2.82 -1.39 2.50
N ALA A 80 -3.32 -0.30 1.91
CA ALA A 80 -4.47 0.42 2.46
C ALA A 80 -5.75 -0.44 2.44
N ALA A 81 -5.92 -1.28 1.42
CA ALA A 81 -7.04 -2.22 1.35
C ALA A 81 -6.96 -3.26 2.47
N LEU A 82 -5.79 -3.87 2.68
CA LEU A 82 -5.58 -4.86 3.74
C LEU A 82 -5.86 -4.27 5.12
N THR A 83 -5.33 -3.08 5.41
CA THR A 83 -5.60 -2.40 6.68
C THR A 83 -7.08 -1.99 6.85
N ALA A 84 -7.78 -1.71 5.76
CA ALA A 84 -9.21 -1.44 5.79
C ALA A 84 -10.04 -2.70 6.04
N ILE A 85 -9.63 -3.86 5.50
CA ILE A 85 -10.24 -5.18 5.78
C ILE A 85 -10.10 -5.52 7.26
N ASP A 86 -8.89 -5.40 7.82
CA ASP A 86 -8.62 -5.66 9.24
C ASP A 86 -9.47 -4.77 10.17
N ALA A 87 -9.75 -3.55 9.74
CA ALA A 87 -10.61 -2.61 10.46
C ALA A 87 -12.11 -2.79 10.17
N GLY A 88 -12.52 -3.78 9.38
CA GLY A 88 -13.91 -4.01 8.98
C GLY A 88 -14.49 -2.96 8.02
N ARG A 89 -13.65 -2.08 7.44
CA ARG A 89 -14.06 -0.99 6.53
C ARG A 89 -14.12 -1.48 5.08
N LEU A 90 -15.00 -2.44 4.80
CA LEU A 90 -15.01 -3.20 3.53
C LEU A 90 -15.25 -2.33 2.30
N GLU A 91 -16.09 -1.30 2.38
CA GLU A 91 -16.31 -0.36 1.28
C GLU A 91 -15.05 0.45 0.93
N SER A 92 -14.26 0.82 1.92
CA SER A 92 -12.97 1.49 1.70
C SER A 92 -11.98 0.52 1.08
N ALA A 93 -11.92 -0.72 1.56
CA ALA A 93 -11.07 -1.77 1.01
C ALA A 93 -11.34 -1.99 -0.49
N ARG A 94 -12.61 -2.09 -0.91
CA ARG A 94 -12.98 -2.21 -2.33
C ARG A 94 -12.49 -1.06 -3.18
N ARG A 95 -12.63 0.18 -2.68
CA ARG A 95 -12.15 1.37 -3.42
C ARG A 95 -10.64 1.35 -3.62
N TYR A 96 -9.89 0.87 -2.63
CA TYR A 96 -8.45 0.71 -2.75
C TYR A 96 -8.10 -0.43 -3.71
N LEU A 97 -8.75 -1.60 -3.57
CA LEU A 97 -8.51 -2.75 -4.46
C LEU A 97 -8.79 -2.42 -5.94
N ALA A 98 -9.73 -1.54 -6.24
CA ALA A 98 -9.99 -1.09 -7.60
C ALA A 98 -8.79 -0.37 -8.27
N LYS A 99 -7.81 0.08 -7.48
CA LYS A 99 -6.58 0.74 -7.94
C LYS A 99 -5.33 -0.14 -7.84
N THR A 100 -5.48 -1.37 -7.42
CA THR A 100 -4.36 -2.33 -7.37
C THR A 100 -4.18 -3.03 -8.71
N SER A 101 -2.98 -3.53 -8.94
CA SER A 101 -2.70 -4.45 -10.06
C SER A 101 -3.30 -5.83 -9.78
N ASP A 102 -3.55 -6.59 -10.83
CA ASP A 102 -3.94 -7.99 -10.69
C ASP A 102 -2.77 -8.78 -10.08
N SER A 103 -3.06 -9.42 -8.94
CA SER A 103 -2.08 -10.22 -8.19
C SER A 103 -2.78 -11.25 -7.32
N ALA A 104 -2.01 -12.22 -6.82
CA ALA A 104 -2.52 -13.21 -5.88
C ALA A 104 -2.99 -12.57 -4.57
N GLU A 105 -2.25 -11.58 -4.09
CA GLU A 105 -2.57 -10.83 -2.86
C GLU A 105 -3.89 -10.05 -3.00
N ARG A 106 -4.13 -9.43 -4.17
CA ARG A 106 -5.41 -8.79 -4.45
C ARG A 106 -6.55 -9.79 -4.41
N THR A 107 -6.39 -10.94 -5.07
CA THR A 107 -7.42 -11.99 -5.09
C THR A 107 -7.69 -12.54 -3.69
N LEU A 108 -6.65 -12.70 -2.85
CA LEU A 108 -6.80 -13.06 -1.44
C LEU A 108 -7.60 -12.00 -0.67
N ALA A 109 -7.31 -10.73 -0.88
CA ALA A 109 -8.05 -9.64 -0.24
C ALA A 109 -9.54 -9.61 -0.65
N GLU A 110 -9.83 -9.85 -1.94
CA GLU A 110 -11.21 -9.99 -2.44
C GLU A 110 -11.91 -11.19 -1.81
N ALA A 111 -11.23 -12.34 -1.66
CA ALA A 111 -11.77 -13.52 -0.98
C ALA A 111 -12.03 -13.23 0.50
N ALA A 112 -11.13 -12.54 1.21
CA ALA A 112 -11.33 -12.16 2.61
C ALA A 112 -12.57 -11.27 2.78
N ILE A 113 -12.79 -10.30 1.89
CA ILE A 113 -14.00 -9.47 1.91
C ILE A 113 -15.25 -10.34 1.73
N ALA A 114 -15.23 -11.26 0.78
CA ALA A 114 -16.36 -12.17 0.54
C ALA A 114 -16.66 -13.07 1.77
N MET A 115 -15.60 -13.55 2.46
CA MET A 115 -15.74 -14.32 3.71
C MET A 115 -16.38 -13.48 4.83
N LEU A 116 -15.94 -12.23 5.00
CA LEU A 116 -16.48 -11.33 6.01
C LEU A 116 -17.96 -10.97 5.77
N GLU A 117 -18.40 -11.01 4.52
CA GLU A 117 -19.79 -10.78 4.10
C GLU A 117 -20.63 -12.06 4.00
N ASN A 118 -20.10 -13.21 4.45
CA ASN A 118 -20.74 -14.54 4.36
C ASN A 118 -21.03 -15.00 2.92
N ARG A 119 -20.34 -14.45 1.92
CA ARG A 119 -20.43 -14.90 0.52
C ARG A 119 -19.43 -16.04 0.28
N LEU A 120 -19.64 -17.16 1.00
CA LEU A 120 -18.65 -18.23 1.12
C LEU A 120 -18.36 -18.93 -0.22
N ASP A 121 -19.36 -19.09 -1.09
CA ASP A 121 -19.16 -19.71 -2.41
C ASP A 121 -18.30 -18.83 -3.33
N GLU A 122 -18.48 -17.52 -3.26
CA GLU A 122 -17.65 -16.57 -4.00
C GLU A 122 -16.21 -16.57 -3.47
N ALA A 123 -16.04 -16.58 -2.15
CA ALA A 123 -14.73 -16.66 -1.52
C ALA A 123 -13.98 -17.93 -1.95
N GLU A 124 -14.64 -19.08 -1.93
CA GLU A 124 -14.06 -20.36 -2.36
C GLU A 124 -13.67 -20.34 -3.84
N ALA A 125 -14.53 -19.76 -4.70
CA ALA A 125 -14.22 -19.61 -6.13
C ALA A 125 -13.00 -18.69 -6.38
N LEU A 126 -12.83 -17.62 -5.60
CA LEU A 126 -11.66 -16.74 -5.66
C LEU A 126 -10.39 -17.46 -5.22
N LEU A 127 -10.44 -18.18 -4.09
CA LEU A 127 -9.32 -18.98 -3.59
C LEU A 127 -8.93 -20.10 -4.57
N GLY A 128 -9.93 -20.69 -5.24
CA GLY A 128 -9.70 -21.70 -6.27
C GLY A 128 -8.87 -21.22 -7.45
N LYS A 129 -8.95 -19.93 -7.80
CA LYS A 129 -8.09 -19.33 -8.84
C LYS A 129 -6.61 -19.27 -8.46
N LEU A 130 -6.32 -19.30 -7.15
CA LEU A 130 -4.98 -19.30 -6.59
C LEU A 130 -4.41 -20.68 -6.33
N SER A 131 -5.17 -21.73 -6.70
CA SER A 131 -4.76 -23.13 -6.54
C SER A 131 -3.49 -23.39 -7.34
N GLY A 132 -2.41 -23.74 -6.63
CA GLY A 132 -1.11 -24.02 -7.25
C GLY A 132 -0.13 -22.83 -7.26
N ASP A 133 -0.52 -21.65 -6.76
CA ASP A 133 0.42 -20.55 -6.54
C ASP A 133 1.15 -20.74 -5.20
N PRO A 134 2.46 -21.06 -5.22
CA PRO A 134 3.21 -21.36 -4.00
C PRO A 134 3.40 -20.12 -3.10
N SER A 135 3.28 -18.90 -3.64
CA SER A 135 3.50 -17.66 -2.90
C SER A 135 2.40 -17.40 -1.87
N VAL A 136 1.20 -17.94 -2.08
CA VAL A 136 0.01 -17.74 -1.24
C VAL A 136 -0.64 -19.05 -0.77
N ALA A 137 -0.01 -20.19 -1.02
CA ALA A 137 -0.57 -21.51 -0.74
C ALA A 137 -1.05 -21.68 0.72
N SER A 138 -0.26 -21.21 1.67
CA SER A 138 -0.60 -21.28 3.11
C SER A 138 -1.84 -20.47 3.45
N GLN A 139 -1.95 -19.27 2.90
CA GLN A 139 -3.10 -18.39 3.11
C GLN A 139 -4.37 -18.95 2.47
N VAL A 140 -4.25 -19.51 1.27
CA VAL A 140 -5.36 -20.19 0.57
C VAL A 140 -5.88 -21.36 1.40
N GLU A 141 -4.98 -22.24 1.89
CA GLU A 141 -5.35 -23.39 2.71
C GLU A 141 -6.02 -22.97 4.02
N GLU A 142 -5.49 -21.95 4.70
CA GLU A 142 -6.08 -21.41 5.92
C GLU A 142 -7.49 -20.85 5.68
N ASN A 143 -7.65 -20.03 4.64
CA ASN A 143 -8.94 -19.44 4.32
C ASN A 143 -9.99 -20.49 3.94
N LEU A 144 -9.61 -21.54 3.20
CA LEU A 144 -10.51 -22.65 2.89
C LEU A 144 -10.95 -23.41 4.15
N ARG A 145 -10.05 -23.61 5.13
CA ARG A 145 -10.41 -24.20 6.43
C ARG A 145 -11.40 -23.33 7.18
N GLN A 146 -11.22 -22.02 7.19
CA GLN A 146 -12.13 -21.08 7.83
C GLN A 146 -13.51 -21.06 7.15
N ILE A 147 -13.57 -21.15 5.82
CA ILE A 147 -14.84 -21.27 5.08
C ILE A 147 -15.58 -22.56 5.49
N ALA A 148 -14.87 -23.68 5.57
CA ALA A 148 -15.48 -24.97 5.98
C ALA A 148 -16.05 -24.89 7.40
N ALA A 149 -15.29 -24.38 8.37
CA ALA A 149 -15.74 -24.18 9.73
C ALA A 149 -16.99 -23.27 9.82
N LYS A 150 -16.97 -22.17 9.06
CA LYS A 150 -18.10 -21.23 9.06
C LYS A 150 -19.37 -21.81 8.43
N ARG A 151 -19.24 -22.69 7.43
CA ARG A 151 -20.39 -23.41 6.87
C ARG A 151 -21.02 -24.38 7.88
N GLU A 152 -20.21 -25.04 8.70
CA GLU A 152 -20.68 -25.90 9.79
C GLU A 152 -21.47 -25.08 10.82
N GLU A 153 -20.95 -23.96 11.26
CA GLU A 153 -21.63 -23.02 12.19
C GLU A 153 -22.99 -22.51 11.66
N LEU A 154 -23.11 -22.32 10.35
CA LEU A 154 -24.34 -21.82 9.73
C LEU A 154 -25.37 -22.93 9.46
N ALA A 155 -24.97 -24.19 9.55
CA ALA A 155 -25.84 -25.34 9.32
C ALA A 155 -26.54 -25.84 10.61
N ASP A 156 -26.03 -25.47 11.80
CA ASP A 156 -26.59 -25.74 13.12
C ASP A 156 -27.61 -24.66 13.56
#